data_77e7677bc2cb8227d1906b3fbe32bb2d
#
_entry.id   77e7677bc2cb8227d1906b3fbe32bb2d
#
_cell.length_a   1.000
_cell.length_b   1.000
_cell.length_c   1.000
_cell.angle_alpha   90.00
_cell.angle_beta   90.00
_cell.angle_gamma   90.00
#
_symmetry.space_group_name_H-M   'P 1'
#
loop_
_entity.id
_entity.type
_entity.pdbx_description
1 polymer ?
#
loop_
_entity_poly.entity_id
_entity_poly.type
_entity_poly.pdbx_seq_one_letter_code
_entity_poly.pdbx_strand_id
1 'polypeptide(L)'
;SGLAKRGGVRSVLVKDESPRFGLNAFKALGGLYALFRVVCRELGLDYRTATMDTLKSPEYRDRVSRMEFITTTDGNHGRGVSWAAGMLGCRAHVFMPRGSVEVRAQAIREVGNADVTITDLTYDDAVRYSAKLAEENGWFLVQDTAWPGYEDVPTWIVQGYTTMLF
;
A
#
# COMPACT_ATOMS: atom_id res chain seq x y z
N SER A 1 29.17 18.40 3.87
CA SER A 1 28.28 18.20 5.01
C SER A 1 29.04 17.60 6.18
N GLY A 2 28.59 17.82 7.43
CA GLY A 2 29.20 17.22 8.62
C GLY A 2 29.24 15.70 8.58
N LEU A 3 28.22 15.06 7.97
CA LEU A 3 28.18 13.60 7.79
C LEU A 3 29.27 13.08 6.87
N ALA A 4 29.52 13.73 5.73
CA ALA A 4 30.59 13.34 4.80
C ALA A 4 31.96 13.38 5.48
N LYS A 5 32.23 14.45 6.25
CA LYS A 5 33.49 14.59 6.99
C LYS A 5 33.65 13.50 8.06
N ARG A 6 32.57 13.19 8.81
CA ARG A 6 32.59 12.14 9.85
C ARG A 6 32.73 10.74 9.25
N GLY A 7 32.16 10.50 8.07
CA GLY A 7 32.26 9.23 7.34
C GLY A 7 33.50 9.08 6.47
N GLY A 8 34.39 10.08 6.39
CA GLY A 8 35.59 10.04 5.54
C GLY A 8 35.29 9.96 4.05
N VAL A 9 34.08 10.36 3.61
CA VAL A 9 33.66 10.30 2.21
C VAL A 9 33.56 11.70 1.61
N ARG A 10 33.67 11.81 0.27
CA ARG A 10 33.60 13.09 -0.45
C ARG A 10 32.25 13.80 -0.26
N SER A 11 31.17 13.03 -0.33
CA SER A 11 29.81 13.56 -0.20
C SER A 11 28.86 12.49 0.32
N VAL A 12 27.75 12.94 0.92
CA VAL A 12 26.58 12.13 1.24
C VAL A 12 25.42 12.70 0.45
N LEU A 13 24.84 11.89 -0.42
CA LEU A 13 23.65 12.23 -1.19
C LEU A 13 22.43 11.58 -0.52
N VAL A 14 21.34 12.33 -0.38
CA VAL A 14 20.08 11.86 0.16
C VAL A 14 19.01 12.08 -0.89
N LYS A 15 18.30 11.01 -1.28
CA LYS A 15 17.10 11.15 -2.07
C LYS A 15 15.93 11.38 -1.11
N ASP A 16 15.37 12.56 -1.15
CA ASP A 16 14.24 12.93 -0.30
C ASP A 16 12.92 12.50 -0.95
N GLU A 17 12.26 11.51 -0.36
CA GLU A 17 10.95 11.00 -0.77
C GLU A 17 9.79 11.64 0.03
N SER A 18 10.06 12.58 0.93
CA SER A 18 9.00 13.23 1.72
C SER A 18 7.97 13.98 0.87
N PRO A 19 8.30 14.62 -0.27
CA PRO A 19 7.30 15.30 -1.10
C PRO A 19 6.50 14.35 -2.01
N ARG A 20 6.84 13.04 -2.05
CA ARG A 20 6.22 12.12 -2.98
C ARG A 20 4.71 12.01 -2.75
N PHE A 21 3.94 12.37 -3.77
CA PHE A 21 2.47 12.39 -3.77
C PHE A 21 1.83 13.19 -2.63
N GLY A 22 2.59 14.05 -1.92
CA GLY A 22 2.12 14.75 -0.72
C GLY A 22 1.90 13.85 0.49
N LEU A 23 2.39 12.61 0.47
CA LEU A 23 2.15 11.61 1.52
C LEU A 23 3.26 11.52 2.55
N ASN A 24 4.33 12.30 2.43
CA ASN A 24 5.49 12.28 3.33
C ASN A 24 6.12 10.88 3.52
N ALA A 25 5.96 9.98 2.54
CA ALA A 25 6.46 8.61 2.61
C ALA A 25 6.58 7.99 1.22
N PHE A 26 7.57 7.11 1.03
CA PHE A 26 7.76 6.35 -0.21
C PHE A 26 6.82 5.13 -0.33
N LYS A 27 6.22 4.67 0.75
CA LYS A 27 5.44 3.42 0.77
C LYS A 27 4.22 3.42 -0.17
N ALA A 28 3.74 4.59 -0.57
CA ALA A 28 2.70 4.71 -1.60
C ALA A 28 3.11 4.12 -2.96
N LEU A 29 4.40 4.15 -3.31
CA LEU A 29 4.91 3.53 -4.54
C LEU A 29 4.65 2.03 -4.58
N GLY A 30 4.98 1.33 -3.48
CA GLY A 30 4.74 -0.11 -3.37
C GLY A 30 3.25 -0.44 -3.29
N GLY A 31 2.50 0.31 -2.48
CA GLY A 31 1.05 0.15 -2.35
C GLY A 31 0.34 0.28 -3.70
N LEU A 32 0.60 1.37 -4.43
CA LEU A 32 0.00 1.61 -5.75
C LEU A 32 0.34 0.51 -6.75
N TYR A 33 1.63 0.13 -6.85
CA TYR A 33 2.04 -0.90 -7.80
C TYR A 33 1.44 -2.26 -7.47
N ALA A 34 1.39 -2.64 -6.19
CA ALA A 34 0.77 -3.90 -5.78
C ALA A 34 -0.74 -3.93 -6.06
N LEU A 35 -1.49 -2.86 -5.74
CA LEU A 35 -2.91 -2.77 -6.09
C LEU A 35 -3.11 -2.88 -7.61
N PHE A 36 -2.34 -2.13 -8.38
CA PHE A 36 -2.38 -2.19 -9.84
C PHE A 36 -2.18 -3.64 -10.36
N ARG A 37 -1.18 -4.36 -9.82
CA ARG A 37 -0.89 -5.75 -10.19
C ARG A 37 -2.02 -6.71 -9.81
N VAL A 38 -2.61 -6.54 -8.61
CA VAL A 38 -3.78 -7.33 -8.17
C VAL A 38 -4.94 -7.09 -9.12
N VAL A 39 -5.27 -5.83 -9.43
CA VAL A 39 -6.38 -5.50 -10.34
C VAL A 39 -6.14 -6.06 -11.74
N CYS A 40 -4.94 -5.92 -12.29
CA CYS A 40 -4.61 -6.50 -13.60
C CYS A 40 -4.80 -8.03 -13.59
N ARG A 41 -4.35 -8.72 -12.56
CA ARG A 41 -4.52 -10.17 -12.40
C ARG A 41 -6.00 -10.57 -12.40
N GLU A 42 -6.81 -9.88 -11.61
CA GLU A 42 -8.25 -10.18 -11.48
C GLU A 42 -9.05 -9.84 -12.74
N LEU A 43 -8.57 -8.91 -13.54
CA LEU A 43 -9.19 -8.55 -14.82
C LEU A 43 -8.65 -9.37 -16.01
N GLY A 44 -7.58 -10.17 -15.81
CA GLY A 44 -6.91 -10.91 -16.89
C GLY A 44 -6.11 -10.00 -17.84
N LEU A 45 -5.65 -8.84 -17.34
CA LEU A 45 -4.88 -7.86 -18.11
C LEU A 45 -3.37 -8.11 -17.99
N ASP A 46 -2.64 -7.93 -19.10
CA ASP A 46 -1.18 -7.88 -19.01
C ASP A 46 -0.74 -6.54 -18.40
N TYR A 47 -0.21 -6.61 -17.19
CA TYR A 47 0.27 -5.44 -16.45
C TYR A 47 1.40 -4.66 -17.14
N ARG A 48 2.08 -5.26 -18.14
CA ARG A 48 3.14 -4.58 -18.90
C ARG A 48 2.59 -3.58 -19.91
N THR A 49 1.35 -3.79 -20.35
CA THR A 49 0.66 -2.95 -21.35
C THR A 49 -0.49 -2.16 -20.76
N ALA A 50 -1.10 -2.64 -19.67
CA ALA A 50 -2.14 -1.92 -18.95
C ALA A 50 -1.58 -0.67 -18.25
N THR A 51 -2.43 0.35 -18.12
CA THR A 51 -2.12 1.60 -17.42
C THR A 51 -3.21 1.92 -16.39
N MET A 52 -2.98 2.92 -15.54
CA MET A 52 -4.02 3.41 -14.64
C MET A 52 -5.26 3.91 -15.40
N ASP A 53 -5.07 4.51 -16.59
CA ASP A 53 -6.18 4.94 -17.45
C ASP A 53 -6.95 3.75 -18.00
N THR A 54 -6.28 2.65 -18.33
CA THR A 54 -6.94 1.37 -18.70
C THR A 54 -7.90 0.94 -17.58
N LEU A 55 -7.45 0.92 -16.32
CA LEU A 55 -8.28 0.48 -15.19
C LEU A 55 -9.46 1.41 -14.89
N LYS A 56 -9.32 2.69 -15.21
CA LYS A 56 -10.35 3.73 -15.05
C LYS A 56 -11.28 3.87 -16.25
N SER A 57 -11.02 3.14 -17.34
CA SER A 57 -11.84 3.19 -18.53
C SER A 57 -13.28 2.72 -18.27
N PRO A 58 -14.28 3.13 -19.09
CA PRO A 58 -15.66 2.66 -18.95
C PRO A 58 -15.81 1.13 -18.95
N GLU A 59 -14.88 0.42 -19.59
CA GLU A 59 -14.89 -1.04 -19.69
C GLU A 59 -14.61 -1.72 -18.34
N TYR A 60 -13.69 -1.14 -17.52
CA TYR A 60 -13.19 -1.80 -16.30
C TYR A 60 -13.60 -1.12 -15.01
N ARG A 61 -13.84 0.19 -15.02
CA ARG A 61 -14.02 1.00 -13.79
C ARG A 61 -15.10 0.45 -12.86
N ASP A 62 -16.21 -0.07 -13.38
CA ASP A 62 -17.34 -0.57 -12.58
C ASP A 62 -16.98 -1.90 -11.88
N ARG A 63 -16.12 -2.71 -12.51
CA ARG A 63 -15.56 -3.92 -11.87
C ARG A 63 -14.50 -3.56 -10.85
N VAL A 64 -13.61 -2.63 -11.20
CA VAL A 64 -12.52 -2.17 -10.34
C VAL A 64 -13.08 -1.52 -9.08
N SER A 65 -14.05 -0.62 -9.18
CA SER A 65 -14.62 0.10 -8.04
C SER A 65 -15.34 -0.78 -7.01
N ARG A 66 -15.67 -2.02 -7.37
CA ARG A 66 -16.25 -3.02 -6.45
C ARG A 66 -15.21 -3.86 -5.73
N MET A 67 -13.93 -3.72 -6.11
CA MET A 67 -12.85 -4.43 -5.42
C MET A 67 -12.57 -3.77 -4.08
N GLU A 68 -12.38 -4.60 -3.07
CA GLU A 68 -12.06 -4.14 -1.72
C GLU A 68 -10.70 -4.70 -1.30
N PHE A 69 -9.89 -3.85 -0.71
CA PHE A 69 -8.53 -4.17 -0.29
C PHE A 69 -8.41 -4.13 1.21
N ILE A 70 -7.55 -4.97 1.77
CA ILE A 70 -7.34 -5.03 3.22
C ILE A 70 -5.84 -5.09 3.54
N THR A 71 -5.43 -4.42 4.62
CA THR A 71 -4.06 -4.46 5.13
C THR A 71 -3.99 -4.19 6.63
N THR A 72 -2.90 -4.63 7.24
CA THR A 72 -2.49 -4.22 8.60
C THR A 72 -1.27 -3.30 8.51
N THR A 73 -1.21 -2.27 9.35
CA THR A 73 -0.16 -1.24 9.28
C THR A 73 0.06 -0.52 10.61
N ASP A 74 1.29 -0.02 10.80
CA ASP A 74 1.61 1.01 11.81
C ASP A 74 1.41 2.46 11.30
N GLY A 75 1.10 2.63 9.99
CA GLY A 75 0.84 3.95 9.41
C GLY A 75 1.13 4.06 7.91
N ASN A 76 2.39 4.19 7.49
CA ASN A 76 2.75 4.59 6.12
C ASN A 76 2.34 3.60 5.03
N HIS A 77 2.38 2.29 5.30
CA HIS A 77 1.93 1.29 4.33
C HIS A 77 0.41 1.40 4.12
N GLY A 78 -0.37 1.40 5.19
CA GLY A 78 -1.83 1.57 5.10
C GLY A 78 -2.24 2.90 4.46
N ARG A 79 -1.48 3.98 4.72
CA ARG A 79 -1.69 5.27 4.04
C ARG A 79 -1.48 5.15 2.54
N GLY A 80 -0.45 4.43 2.10
CA GLY A 80 -0.19 4.15 0.68
C GLY A 80 -1.27 3.29 0.04
N VAL A 81 -1.76 2.26 0.73
CA VAL A 81 -2.85 1.38 0.26
C VAL A 81 -4.16 2.16 0.18
N SER A 82 -4.52 2.94 1.21
CA SER A 82 -5.71 3.80 1.22
C SER A 82 -5.73 4.77 0.04
N TRP A 83 -4.62 5.49 -0.17
CA TRP A 83 -4.47 6.43 -1.26
C TRP A 83 -4.61 5.75 -2.64
N ALA A 84 -3.93 4.60 -2.83
CA ALA A 84 -4.00 3.84 -4.08
C ALA A 84 -5.40 3.31 -4.37
N ALA A 85 -6.10 2.80 -3.35
CA ALA A 85 -7.49 2.36 -3.47
C ALA A 85 -8.41 3.52 -3.86
N GLY A 86 -8.26 4.69 -3.20
CA GLY A 86 -9.01 5.89 -3.54
C GLY A 86 -8.82 6.36 -4.98
N MET A 87 -7.59 6.26 -5.53
CA MET A 87 -7.30 6.59 -6.93
C MET A 87 -8.06 5.71 -7.94
N LEU A 88 -8.38 4.48 -7.56
CA LEU A 88 -9.12 3.51 -8.37
C LEU A 88 -10.62 3.50 -8.08
N GLY A 89 -11.08 4.29 -7.10
CA GLY A 89 -12.47 4.28 -6.64
C GLY A 89 -12.82 3.04 -5.81
N CYS A 90 -11.81 2.31 -5.33
CA CYS A 90 -11.94 1.12 -4.48
C CYS A 90 -12.06 1.50 -3.01
N ARG A 91 -12.50 0.55 -2.17
CA ARG A 91 -12.50 0.67 -0.73
C ARG A 91 -11.28 -0.04 -0.13
N ALA A 92 -10.73 0.51 0.94
CA ALA A 92 -9.68 -0.13 1.72
C ALA A 92 -10.12 -0.35 3.18
N HIS A 93 -9.80 -1.51 3.75
CA HIS A 93 -9.96 -1.85 5.14
C HIS A 93 -8.58 -1.88 5.79
N VAL A 94 -8.34 -1.00 6.74
CA VAL A 94 -7.01 -0.83 7.34
C VAL A 94 -7.10 -1.13 8.83
N PHE A 95 -6.39 -2.15 9.26
CA PHE A 95 -6.28 -2.51 10.67
C PHE A 95 -4.94 -2.05 11.23
N MET A 96 -5.01 -1.43 12.39
CA MET A 96 -3.84 -0.95 13.12
C MET A 96 -3.72 -1.72 14.45
N PRO A 97 -2.50 -2.09 14.88
CA PRO A 97 -2.31 -2.83 16.11
C PRO A 97 -2.61 -1.96 17.33
N ARG A 98 -2.77 -2.62 18.48
CA ARG A 98 -2.89 -1.99 19.79
C ARG A 98 -1.75 -1.01 20.04
N GLY A 99 -2.08 0.16 20.57
CA GLY A 99 -1.13 1.22 20.85
C GLY A 99 -0.88 2.17 19.69
N SER A 100 -1.49 1.93 18.53
CA SER A 100 -1.50 2.91 17.45
C SER A 100 -2.22 4.20 17.89
N VAL A 101 -1.75 5.33 17.39
CA VAL A 101 -2.31 6.64 17.77
C VAL A 101 -3.34 7.10 16.73
N GLU A 102 -4.44 7.71 17.20
CA GLU A 102 -5.55 8.15 16.37
C GLU A 102 -5.13 9.13 15.25
N VAL A 103 -4.15 9.97 15.49
CA VAL A 103 -3.62 10.89 14.45
C VAL A 103 -3.09 10.16 13.22
N ARG A 104 -2.54 8.95 13.37
CA ARG A 104 -2.10 8.12 12.23
C ARG A 104 -3.28 7.47 11.52
N ALA A 105 -4.27 6.99 12.28
CA ALA A 105 -5.50 6.44 11.72
C ALA A 105 -6.25 7.51 10.90
N GLN A 106 -6.35 8.71 11.44
CA GLN A 106 -6.96 9.84 10.75
C GLN A 106 -6.22 10.20 9.46
N ALA A 107 -4.88 10.23 9.47
CA ALA A 107 -4.07 10.48 8.28
C ALA A 107 -4.24 9.41 7.17
N ILE A 108 -4.65 8.19 7.53
CA ILE A 108 -4.99 7.13 6.57
C ILE A 108 -6.38 7.38 5.98
N ARG A 109 -7.37 7.75 6.79
CA ARG A 109 -8.75 8.05 6.33
C ARG A 109 -8.77 9.23 5.36
N GLU A 110 -7.95 10.26 5.61
CA GLU A 110 -7.94 11.52 4.84
C GLU A 110 -7.36 11.38 3.42
N VAL A 111 -6.55 10.37 3.14
CA VAL A 111 -5.86 10.25 1.85
C VAL A 111 -6.58 9.36 0.83
N GLY A 112 -7.62 8.63 1.24
CA GLY A 112 -8.33 7.72 0.35
C GLY A 112 -9.69 7.29 0.91
N ASN A 113 -10.28 6.27 0.31
CA ASN A 113 -11.55 5.69 0.74
C ASN A 113 -11.28 4.48 1.66
N ALA A 114 -10.91 4.75 2.92
CA ALA A 114 -10.53 3.71 3.86
C ALA A 114 -11.36 3.72 5.15
N ASP A 115 -11.80 2.52 5.55
CA ASP A 115 -12.23 2.22 6.91
C ASP A 115 -11.02 1.84 7.75
N VAL A 116 -10.73 2.59 8.79
CA VAL A 116 -9.56 2.37 9.64
C VAL A 116 -9.99 2.01 11.05
N THR A 117 -9.52 0.86 11.52
CA THR A 117 -9.80 0.34 12.86
C THR A 117 -8.50 0.15 13.63
N ILE A 118 -8.38 0.79 14.80
CA ILE A 118 -7.33 0.46 15.77
C ILE A 118 -7.86 -0.71 16.61
N THR A 119 -7.12 -1.82 16.60
CA THR A 119 -7.50 -3.06 17.29
C THR A 119 -6.83 -3.18 18.65
N ASP A 120 -7.28 -4.12 19.47
CA ASP A 120 -6.60 -4.54 20.70
C ASP A 120 -5.58 -5.66 20.47
N LEU A 121 -5.30 -5.99 19.19
CA LEU A 121 -4.41 -7.06 18.78
C LEU A 121 -2.94 -6.60 18.73
N THR A 122 -2.01 -7.54 18.88
CA THR A 122 -0.61 -7.33 18.49
C THR A 122 -0.52 -7.13 16.98
N TYR A 123 0.61 -6.63 16.48
CA TYR A 123 0.80 -6.46 15.02
C TYR A 123 0.62 -7.78 14.27
N ASP A 124 1.26 -8.86 14.74
CA ASP A 124 1.19 -10.16 14.09
C ASP A 124 -0.22 -10.78 14.15
N ASP A 125 -0.95 -10.58 15.26
CA ASP A 125 -2.35 -11.02 15.37
C ASP A 125 -3.27 -10.22 14.45
N ALA A 126 -3.04 -8.91 14.31
CA ALA A 126 -3.79 -8.07 13.39
C ALA A 126 -3.53 -8.46 11.93
N VAL A 127 -2.29 -8.85 11.57
CA VAL A 127 -1.97 -9.40 10.23
C VAL A 127 -2.74 -10.69 9.98
N ARG A 128 -2.73 -11.64 10.93
CA ARG A 128 -3.49 -12.90 10.82
C ARG A 128 -5.00 -12.63 10.72
N TYR A 129 -5.50 -11.69 11.50
CA TYR A 129 -6.90 -11.28 11.47
C TYR A 129 -7.29 -10.68 10.12
N SER A 130 -6.46 -9.80 9.55
CA SER A 130 -6.69 -9.22 8.21
C SER A 130 -6.66 -10.29 7.12
N ALA A 131 -5.74 -11.26 7.18
CA ALA A 131 -5.68 -12.36 6.22
C ALA A 131 -6.96 -13.21 6.28
N LYS A 132 -7.44 -13.53 7.49
CA LYS A 132 -8.71 -14.25 7.68
C LYS A 132 -9.90 -13.48 7.13
N LEU A 133 -10.02 -12.19 7.42
CA LEU A 133 -11.10 -11.36 6.88
C LEU A 133 -11.05 -11.24 5.35
N ALA A 134 -9.85 -11.20 4.76
CA ALA A 134 -9.68 -11.22 3.32
C ALA A 134 -10.32 -12.47 2.70
N GLU A 135 -10.06 -13.64 3.26
CA GLU A 135 -10.63 -14.92 2.81
C GLU A 135 -12.15 -14.97 3.00
N GLU A 136 -12.64 -14.56 4.18
CA GLU A 136 -14.07 -14.62 4.51
C GLU A 136 -14.95 -13.68 3.68
N ASN A 137 -14.40 -12.53 3.27
CA ASN A 137 -15.16 -11.49 2.56
C ASN A 137 -14.82 -11.41 1.07
N GLY A 138 -13.83 -12.16 0.59
CA GLY A 138 -13.35 -12.06 -0.79
C GLY A 138 -12.58 -10.75 -1.06
N TRP A 139 -11.97 -10.17 -0.03
CA TRP A 139 -11.16 -8.96 -0.16
C TRP A 139 -9.72 -9.28 -0.54
N PHE A 140 -9.05 -8.34 -1.19
CA PHE A 140 -7.67 -8.50 -1.63
C PHE A 140 -6.70 -8.04 -0.54
N LEU A 141 -5.95 -8.99 0.02
CA LEU A 141 -4.91 -8.67 1.01
C LEU A 141 -3.72 -7.99 0.32
N VAL A 142 -3.32 -6.83 0.83
CA VAL A 142 -2.14 -6.07 0.38
C VAL A 142 -1.24 -5.80 1.58
N GLN A 143 -0.60 -6.87 2.08
CA GLN A 143 0.30 -6.83 3.23
C GLN A 143 1.75 -6.77 2.76
N ASP A 144 2.60 -5.97 3.43
CA ASP A 144 4.01 -5.79 3.07
C ASP A 144 4.97 -6.78 3.75
N THR A 145 4.41 -7.78 4.45
CA THR A 145 5.16 -8.90 5.05
C THR A 145 4.85 -10.18 4.28
N ALA A 146 5.88 -10.93 3.89
CA ALA A 146 5.75 -12.20 3.19
C ALA A 146 5.71 -13.39 4.16
N TRP A 147 4.99 -14.44 3.77
CA TRP A 147 5.02 -15.77 4.40
C TRP A 147 4.80 -16.86 3.35
N PRO A 148 5.05 -18.16 3.66
CA PRO A 148 4.82 -19.24 2.70
C PRO A 148 3.40 -19.22 2.12
N GLY A 149 3.30 -19.13 0.79
CA GLY A 149 2.03 -19.01 0.06
C GLY A 149 1.53 -17.57 -0.15
N TYR A 150 2.21 -16.56 0.42
CA TYR A 150 1.92 -15.14 0.23
C TYR A 150 3.20 -14.35 -0.08
N GLU A 151 3.77 -14.57 -1.25
CA GLU A 151 5.02 -13.92 -1.69
C GLU A 151 4.81 -12.93 -2.83
N ASP A 152 3.80 -13.11 -3.68
CA ASP A 152 3.58 -12.30 -4.88
C ASP A 152 3.36 -10.82 -4.54
N VAL A 153 2.39 -10.52 -3.68
CA VAL A 153 2.02 -9.15 -3.33
C VAL A 153 3.17 -8.41 -2.63
N PRO A 154 3.85 -8.98 -1.61
CA PRO A 154 5.05 -8.37 -1.05
C PRO A 154 6.15 -8.12 -2.08
N THR A 155 6.36 -9.04 -3.03
CA THR A 155 7.31 -8.86 -4.14
C THR A 155 6.92 -7.67 -5.01
N TRP A 156 5.64 -7.52 -5.36
CA TRP A 156 5.17 -6.37 -6.13
C TRP A 156 5.33 -5.05 -5.37
N ILE A 157 5.09 -5.06 -4.06
CA ILE A 157 5.35 -3.89 -3.21
C ILE A 157 6.82 -3.46 -3.31
N VAL A 158 7.76 -4.41 -3.17
CA VAL A 158 9.20 -4.14 -3.31
C VAL A 158 9.55 -3.66 -4.72
N GLN A 159 8.96 -4.26 -5.76
CA GLN A 159 9.13 -3.79 -7.13
C GLN A 159 8.68 -2.33 -7.32
N GLY A 160 7.56 -1.94 -6.71
CA GLY A 160 7.10 -0.55 -6.72
C GLY A 160 8.12 0.43 -6.11
N TYR A 161 8.86 0.00 -5.08
CA TYR A 161 9.92 0.82 -4.47
C TYR A 161 11.12 1.05 -5.39
N THR A 162 11.35 0.21 -6.40
CA THR A 162 12.48 0.41 -7.33
C THR A 162 12.40 1.73 -8.08
N THR A 163 11.22 2.33 -8.19
CA THR A 163 11.01 3.68 -8.76
C THR A 163 11.85 4.76 -8.05
N MET A 164 12.27 4.52 -6.80
CA MET A 164 13.16 5.44 -6.08
C MET A 164 14.60 5.47 -6.63
N LEU A 165 14.97 4.46 -7.42
CA LEU A 165 16.34 4.30 -7.94
C LEU A 165 16.56 4.99 -9.29
N PHE A 166 15.51 5.57 -9.88
CA PHE A 166 15.53 6.23 -11.17
C PHE A 166 15.23 7.72 -11.08
#